data_7d1593541c408149cf85e6edc1b6c38f
#
_entry.id   7d1593541c408149cf85e6edc1b6c38f
#
_cell.length_a   1.000
_cell.length_b   1.000
_cell.length_c   1.000
_cell.angle_alpha   90.00
_cell.angle_beta   90.00
_cell.angle_gamma   90.00
#
_symmetry.space_group_name_H-M   'P 1'
#
loop_
_entity.id
_entity.type
_entity.pdbx_description
1 polymer ?
#
loop_
_entity_poly.entity_id
_entity_poly.type
_entity_poly.pdbx_seq_one_letter_code
_entity_poly.pdbx_strand_id
1 'polypeptide(L)'
;MEGIKILLINNDQHDALSIYLREKLVVDRGCYVSFETDSRRSIEKFKENGFDVVIMKINSTEYPNLIKELKKVDPDCCIIAFVEEENYELFAELNSLGVYDLLASPINTEKLSFLIQKGRDLHALMLTHRKLIQSLHEHNTSLQKQNVLLADRIEDSTKNLSKLYEDLRSTYMRTIKAMAQVIDARDHYTHSHSQSVAKYAVAIAEELHLSAKDIEHIREACELHDLGKVGIQDSILVKPSALNAEEWEVMRRHPVAGAQILEPLTFLSNVIDLIRQHHEHYDGSGYPDGKRGEEILFGARIINLADAYEAMRSARSYRKIPLSKQEALAEIKRNSGTQFDPKIVKAFLKIVDYLDSG
;
A
#
# COMPACT_ATOMS: atom_id res chain seq x y z
N MET A 1 30.91 -43.26 -21.96
CA MET A 1 29.87 -44.19 -21.43
C MET A 1 30.23 -44.74 -20.03
N GLU A 2 31.30 -44.25 -19.43
CA GLU A 2 31.76 -44.69 -18.12
C GLU A 2 30.70 -44.43 -17.02
N GLY A 3 30.41 -45.44 -16.21
CA GLY A 3 29.46 -45.36 -15.10
C GLY A 3 27.97 -45.51 -15.46
N ILE A 4 27.59 -45.79 -16.72
CA ILE A 4 26.18 -46.01 -17.08
C ILE A 4 25.69 -47.33 -16.49
N LYS A 5 24.55 -47.29 -15.80
CA LYS A 5 23.90 -48.48 -15.26
C LYS A 5 22.83 -48.98 -16.22
N ILE A 6 22.99 -50.18 -16.73
CA ILE A 6 22.10 -50.79 -17.71
C ILE A 6 21.47 -52.03 -17.10
N LEU A 7 20.17 -52.17 -17.17
CA LEU A 7 19.45 -53.42 -16.89
C LEU A 7 19.13 -54.10 -18.20
N LEU A 8 19.71 -55.28 -18.44
CA LEU A 8 19.34 -56.13 -19.55
C LEU A 8 18.34 -57.19 -19.08
N ILE A 9 17.17 -57.21 -19.70
CA ILE A 9 16.14 -58.19 -19.48
C ILE A 9 16.09 -59.08 -20.73
N ASN A 10 16.58 -60.30 -20.59
CA ASN A 10 16.70 -61.26 -21.70
C ASN A 10 16.66 -62.70 -21.17
N ASN A 11 15.82 -63.49 -21.75
CA ASN A 11 15.68 -64.91 -21.37
C ASN A 11 16.88 -65.77 -21.77
N ASP A 12 17.73 -65.34 -22.72
CA ASP A 12 18.94 -66.01 -23.15
C ASP A 12 20.18 -65.16 -22.84
N GLN A 13 20.98 -65.66 -21.91
CA GLN A 13 22.22 -64.96 -21.48
C GLN A 13 23.40 -65.20 -22.44
N HIS A 14 23.26 -66.13 -23.41
CA HIS A 14 24.30 -66.51 -24.36
C HIS A 14 24.02 -66.02 -25.78
N ASP A 15 22.97 -65.22 -25.99
CA ASP A 15 22.71 -64.62 -27.29
C ASP A 15 23.69 -63.48 -27.66
N ALA A 16 23.70 -63.12 -28.93
CA ALA A 16 24.61 -62.12 -29.44
C ALA A 16 24.51 -60.75 -28.71
N LEU A 17 23.32 -60.37 -28.26
CA LEU A 17 23.09 -59.12 -27.51
C LEU A 17 23.75 -59.15 -26.13
N SER A 18 23.51 -60.26 -25.40
CA SER A 18 24.05 -60.49 -24.07
C SER A 18 25.57 -60.55 -24.07
N ILE A 19 26.15 -61.26 -25.04
CA ILE A 19 27.60 -61.34 -25.23
C ILE A 19 28.20 -59.97 -25.55
N TYR A 20 27.61 -59.22 -26.48
CA TYR A 20 28.08 -57.88 -26.86
C TYR A 20 28.06 -56.92 -25.65
N LEU A 21 26.98 -56.90 -24.87
CA LEU A 21 26.87 -56.05 -23.72
C LEU A 21 27.91 -56.38 -22.64
N ARG A 22 28.19 -57.67 -22.41
CA ARG A 22 29.20 -58.09 -21.44
C ARG A 22 30.62 -57.74 -21.91
N GLU A 23 30.96 -58.10 -23.12
CA GLU A 23 32.33 -57.97 -23.61
C GLU A 23 32.68 -56.54 -24.00
N LYS A 24 31.79 -55.86 -24.70
CA LYS A 24 32.10 -54.54 -25.29
C LYS A 24 31.74 -53.37 -24.40
N LEU A 25 30.62 -53.42 -23.71
CA LEU A 25 30.19 -52.28 -22.88
C LEU A 25 30.78 -52.31 -21.47
N VAL A 26 30.84 -53.50 -20.85
CA VAL A 26 31.44 -53.62 -19.52
C VAL A 26 32.94 -53.47 -19.58
N VAL A 27 33.61 -54.21 -20.46
CA VAL A 27 35.07 -54.27 -20.53
C VAL A 27 35.65 -53.00 -21.21
N ASP A 28 35.14 -52.63 -22.37
CA ASP A 28 35.72 -51.56 -23.19
C ASP A 28 35.28 -50.14 -22.75
N ARG A 29 34.10 -50.03 -22.09
CA ARG A 29 33.48 -48.73 -21.83
C ARG A 29 33.07 -48.46 -20.35
N GLY A 30 33.39 -49.41 -19.45
CA GLY A 30 33.15 -49.20 -18.01
C GLY A 30 31.67 -49.07 -17.60
N CYS A 31 30.74 -49.64 -18.39
CA CYS A 31 29.32 -49.66 -18.03
C CYS A 31 29.04 -50.76 -17.02
N TYR A 32 28.12 -50.48 -16.10
CA TYR A 32 27.58 -51.52 -15.20
C TYR A 32 26.34 -52.13 -15.86
N VAL A 33 26.45 -53.41 -16.24
CA VAL A 33 25.33 -54.13 -16.85
C VAL A 33 24.84 -55.23 -15.90
N SER A 34 23.56 -55.19 -15.55
CA SER A 34 22.89 -56.19 -14.77
C SER A 34 21.97 -57.03 -15.66
N PHE A 35 22.04 -58.33 -15.53
CA PHE A 35 21.27 -59.26 -16.35
C PHE A 35 20.17 -59.88 -15.52
N GLU A 36 18.95 -59.91 -16.06
CA GLU A 36 17.81 -60.60 -15.47
C GLU A 36 17.00 -61.36 -16.55
N THR A 37 16.50 -62.51 -16.15
CA THR A 37 15.65 -63.34 -17.01
C THR A 37 14.21 -63.38 -16.55
N ASP A 38 13.95 -63.06 -15.32
CA ASP A 38 12.64 -63.07 -14.69
C ASP A 38 12.05 -61.66 -14.56
N SER A 39 10.82 -61.49 -14.98
CA SER A 39 10.13 -60.19 -14.98
C SER A 39 9.98 -59.61 -13.57
N ARG A 40 9.71 -60.42 -12.55
CA ARG A 40 9.49 -59.93 -11.18
C ARG A 40 10.83 -59.49 -10.56
N ARG A 41 11.87 -60.29 -10.72
CA ARG A 41 13.22 -59.92 -10.25
C ARG A 41 13.76 -58.71 -10.96
N SER A 42 13.43 -58.52 -12.22
CA SER A 42 13.80 -57.31 -12.98
C SER A 42 13.23 -56.07 -12.34
N ILE A 43 11.96 -56.06 -11.91
CA ILE A 43 11.30 -54.92 -11.26
C ILE A 43 11.90 -54.64 -9.87
N GLU A 44 12.14 -55.71 -9.06
CA GLU A 44 12.76 -55.58 -7.74
C GLU A 44 14.16 -54.95 -7.85
N LYS A 45 14.97 -55.46 -8.75
CA LYS A 45 16.33 -54.98 -8.98
C LYS A 45 16.36 -53.58 -9.54
N PHE A 46 15.40 -53.23 -10.39
CA PHE A 46 15.24 -51.84 -10.89
C PHE A 46 14.93 -50.86 -9.76
N LYS A 47 14.06 -51.25 -8.82
CA LYS A 47 13.73 -50.44 -7.64
C LYS A 47 14.92 -50.21 -6.70
N GLU A 48 15.71 -51.28 -6.47
CA GLU A 48 16.80 -51.25 -5.49
C GLU A 48 18.01 -50.47 -5.97
N ASN A 49 18.39 -50.63 -7.25
CA ASN A 49 19.68 -50.12 -7.74
C ASN A 49 19.61 -48.86 -8.59
N GLY A 50 18.44 -48.57 -9.15
CA GLY A 50 18.25 -47.53 -10.15
C GLY A 50 19.11 -47.76 -11.40
N PHE A 51 18.54 -47.65 -12.57
CA PHE A 51 19.25 -47.85 -13.82
C PHE A 51 18.98 -46.68 -14.76
N ASP A 52 20.01 -46.32 -15.53
CA ASP A 52 19.89 -45.21 -16.49
C ASP A 52 19.14 -45.63 -17.76
N VAL A 53 19.34 -46.90 -18.15
CA VAL A 53 18.75 -47.48 -19.36
C VAL A 53 18.33 -48.93 -19.09
N VAL A 54 17.17 -49.29 -19.57
CA VAL A 54 16.70 -50.68 -19.61
C VAL A 54 16.73 -51.18 -21.05
N ILE A 55 17.38 -52.29 -21.30
CA ILE A 55 17.34 -52.96 -22.59
C ILE A 55 16.54 -54.23 -22.42
N MET A 56 15.51 -54.42 -23.23
CA MET A 56 14.58 -55.54 -23.10
C MET A 56 14.47 -56.28 -24.43
N LYS A 57 14.73 -57.61 -24.45
CA LYS A 57 14.42 -58.44 -25.59
C LYS A 57 12.93 -58.81 -25.58
N ILE A 58 12.23 -58.49 -26.66
CA ILE A 58 10.82 -58.78 -26.84
C ILE A 58 10.64 -60.15 -27.45
N ASN A 59 10.44 -61.17 -26.61
CA ASN A 59 10.30 -62.56 -27.02
C ASN A 59 9.14 -63.29 -26.28
N SER A 60 8.34 -62.60 -25.52
CA SER A 60 7.20 -63.15 -24.79
C SER A 60 6.00 -62.19 -24.84
N THR A 61 4.82 -62.68 -24.51
CA THR A 61 3.58 -61.85 -24.43
C THR A 61 3.48 -61.03 -23.15
N GLU A 62 4.45 -61.13 -22.24
CA GLU A 62 4.43 -60.47 -20.94
C GLU A 62 5.04 -59.06 -20.93
N TYR A 63 5.73 -58.65 -22.01
CA TYR A 63 6.45 -57.39 -22.08
C TYR A 63 5.58 -56.13 -21.83
N PRO A 64 4.30 -56.06 -22.23
CA PRO A 64 3.50 -54.84 -22.00
C PRO A 64 3.30 -54.55 -20.51
N ASN A 65 3.08 -55.60 -19.72
CA ASN A 65 2.93 -55.48 -18.28
C ASN A 65 4.24 -55.08 -17.60
N LEU A 66 5.35 -55.69 -18.03
CA LEU A 66 6.66 -55.38 -17.49
C LEU A 66 7.07 -53.92 -17.77
N ILE A 67 6.84 -53.41 -18.98
CA ILE A 67 7.08 -51.99 -19.33
C ILE A 67 6.24 -51.07 -18.45
N LYS A 68 4.95 -51.36 -18.29
CA LYS A 68 4.06 -50.55 -17.43
C LYS A 68 4.53 -50.53 -15.97
N GLU A 69 4.96 -51.67 -15.44
CA GLU A 69 5.47 -51.74 -14.06
C GLU A 69 6.80 -50.97 -13.89
N LEU A 70 7.73 -51.08 -14.84
CA LEU A 70 8.96 -50.31 -14.82
C LEU A 70 8.67 -48.77 -14.89
N LYS A 71 7.73 -48.35 -15.75
CA LYS A 71 7.29 -46.95 -15.88
C LYS A 71 6.52 -46.43 -14.66
N LYS A 72 5.87 -47.31 -13.88
CA LYS A 72 5.29 -46.91 -12.57
C LYS A 72 6.37 -46.61 -11.53
N VAL A 73 7.47 -47.39 -11.56
CA VAL A 73 8.60 -47.14 -10.64
C VAL A 73 9.34 -45.88 -11.01
N ASP A 74 9.70 -45.73 -12.27
CA ASP A 74 10.29 -44.52 -12.82
C ASP A 74 9.68 -44.18 -14.18
N PRO A 75 8.79 -43.20 -14.25
CA PRO A 75 8.15 -42.77 -15.50
C PRO A 75 9.15 -42.30 -16.57
N ASP A 76 10.33 -41.85 -16.15
CA ASP A 76 11.36 -41.29 -17.03
C ASP A 76 12.40 -42.30 -17.46
N CYS A 77 12.32 -43.58 -16.96
CA CYS A 77 13.27 -44.61 -17.34
C CYS A 77 13.32 -44.82 -18.87
N CYS A 78 14.54 -44.88 -19.42
CA CYS A 78 14.74 -45.09 -20.83
C CYS A 78 14.74 -46.57 -21.15
N ILE A 79 13.73 -47.05 -21.89
CA ILE A 79 13.59 -48.47 -22.28
C ILE A 79 13.89 -48.61 -23.77
N ILE A 80 14.88 -49.45 -24.13
CA ILE A 80 15.23 -49.78 -25.49
C ILE A 80 14.77 -51.25 -25.71
N ALA A 81 13.86 -51.46 -26.66
CA ALA A 81 13.39 -52.77 -27.01
C ALA A 81 14.26 -53.42 -28.11
N PHE A 82 14.60 -54.68 -27.94
CA PHE A 82 15.29 -55.47 -28.94
C PHE A 82 14.36 -56.53 -29.51
N VAL A 83 14.24 -56.60 -30.85
CA VAL A 83 13.37 -57.51 -31.59
C VAL A 83 14.18 -58.31 -32.61
N GLU A 84 13.70 -59.51 -32.97
CA GLU A 84 14.38 -60.34 -33.97
C GLU A 84 14.13 -59.85 -35.40
N GLU A 85 12.91 -59.37 -35.68
CA GLU A 85 12.53 -58.80 -36.96
C GLU A 85 11.81 -57.46 -36.77
N GLU A 86 12.06 -56.53 -37.69
CA GLU A 86 11.32 -55.27 -37.71
C GLU A 86 9.87 -55.48 -38.11
N ASN A 87 8.93 -55.19 -37.21
CA ASN A 87 7.51 -55.22 -37.47
C ASN A 87 6.91 -53.83 -37.09
N TYR A 88 6.26 -53.21 -38.08
CA TYR A 88 5.71 -51.86 -37.89
C TYR A 88 4.59 -51.81 -36.83
N GLU A 89 3.74 -52.83 -36.76
CA GLU A 89 2.66 -52.93 -35.77
C GLU A 89 3.23 -53.03 -34.34
N LEU A 90 4.24 -53.88 -34.17
CA LEU A 90 4.96 -54.02 -32.89
C LEU A 90 5.66 -52.72 -32.48
N PHE A 91 6.25 -52.02 -33.44
CA PHE A 91 6.86 -50.69 -33.16
C PHE A 91 5.83 -49.68 -32.63
N ALA A 92 4.65 -49.58 -33.27
CA ALA A 92 3.58 -48.69 -32.85
C ALA A 92 3.06 -49.01 -31.42
N GLU A 93 2.93 -50.31 -31.13
CA GLU A 93 2.54 -50.81 -29.80
C GLU A 93 3.58 -50.42 -28.73
N LEU A 94 4.85 -50.74 -28.95
CA LEU A 94 5.94 -50.46 -28.02
C LEU A 94 6.10 -48.97 -27.76
N ASN A 95 5.98 -48.16 -28.80
CA ASN A 95 6.00 -46.70 -28.65
C ASN A 95 4.84 -46.19 -27.79
N SER A 96 3.64 -46.72 -27.96
CA SER A 96 2.47 -46.40 -27.14
C SER A 96 2.66 -46.74 -25.65
N LEU A 97 3.50 -47.74 -25.35
CA LEU A 97 3.88 -48.13 -23.99
C LEU A 97 4.99 -47.29 -23.40
N GLY A 98 5.56 -46.36 -24.18
CA GLY A 98 6.62 -45.44 -23.74
C GLY A 98 8.03 -46.03 -23.88
N VAL A 99 8.23 -47.01 -24.78
CA VAL A 99 9.57 -47.46 -25.17
C VAL A 99 10.27 -46.36 -25.92
N TYR A 100 11.54 -46.12 -25.58
CA TYR A 100 12.31 -45.00 -26.12
C TYR A 100 12.72 -45.21 -27.59
N ASP A 101 13.23 -46.41 -27.88
CA ASP A 101 13.62 -46.78 -29.24
C ASP A 101 13.65 -48.31 -29.41
N LEU A 102 13.78 -48.73 -30.65
CA LEU A 102 13.77 -50.13 -31.04
C LEU A 102 15.05 -50.51 -31.83
N LEU A 103 15.55 -51.69 -31.53
CA LEU A 103 16.67 -52.31 -32.22
C LEU A 103 16.25 -53.66 -32.78
N ALA A 104 16.57 -53.91 -34.05
CA ALA A 104 16.33 -55.21 -34.70
C ALA A 104 17.64 -55.98 -34.97
N SER A 105 17.52 -57.29 -35.16
CA SER A 105 18.62 -58.15 -35.63
C SER A 105 18.90 -57.91 -37.13
N PRO A 106 20.18 -57.92 -37.59
CA PRO A 106 21.40 -58.06 -36.80
C PRO A 106 21.75 -56.83 -36.00
N ILE A 107 22.39 -56.96 -34.85
CA ILE A 107 22.71 -55.91 -33.93
C ILE A 107 23.67 -54.90 -34.58
N ASN A 108 23.20 -53.67 -34.78
CA ASN A 108 24.05 -52.55 -35.09
C ASN A 108 24.66 -51.97 -33.79
N THR A 109 25.92 -52.30 -33.57
CA THR A 109 26.64 -51.93 -32.33
C THR A 109 26.85 -50.43 -32.14
N GLU A 110 26.99 -49.68 -33.24
CA GLU A 110 27.11 -48.23 -33.20
C GLU A 110 25.77 -47.57 -32.80
N LYS A 111 24.67 -48.03 -33.43
CA LYS A 111 23.30 -47.61 -33.09
C LYS A 111 22.95 -47.90 -31.62
N LEU A 112 23.28 -49.13 -31.15
CA LEU A 112 23.05 -49.51 -29.74
C LEU A 112 23.83 -48.62 -28.77
N SER A 113 25.11 -48.40 -29.02
CA SER A 113 25.96 -47.52 -28.22
C SER A 113 25.44 -46.07 -28.19
N PHE A 114 24.99 -45.58 -29.31
CA PHE A 114 24.39 -44.24 -29.43
C PHE A 114 23.09 -44.14 -28.63
N LEU A 115 22.19 -45.11 -28.75
CA LEU A 115 20.92 -45.13 -28.05
C LEU A 115 21.09 -45.22 -26.53
N ILE A 116 22.04 -46.04 -26.05
CA ILE A 116 22.35 -46.13 -24.61
C ILE A 116 22.82 -44.77 -24.08
N GLN A 117 23.77 -44.11 -24.79
CA GLN A 117 24.25 -42.81 -24.38
C GLN A 117 23.14 -41.75 -24.35
N LYS A 118 22.35 -41.69 -25.41
CA LYS A 118 21.25 -40.75 -25.54
C LYS A 118 20.13 -41.01 -24.54
N GLY A 119 19.82 -42.30 -24.26
CA GLY A 119 18.87 -42.71 -23.25
C GLY A 119 19.26 -42.28 -21.83
N ARG A 120 20.54 -42.46 -21.48
CA ARG A 120 21.09 -41.94 -20.22
C ARG A 120 20.96 -40.45 -20.09
N ASP A 121 21.37 -39.72 -21.15
CA ASP A 121 21.35 -38.25 -21.11
C ASP A 121 19.93 -37.71 -20.99
N LEU A 122 18.97 -38.35 -21.67
CA LEU A 122 17.55 -38.02 -21.55
C LEU A 122 17.01 -38.31 -20.13
N HIS A 123 17.32 -39.48 -19.59
CA HIS A 123 16.89 -39.84 -18.22
C HIS A 123 17.45 -38.86 -17.19
N ALA A 124 18.76 -38.53 -17.26
CA ALA A 124 19.38 -37.54 -16.38
C ALA A 124 18.74 -36.14 -16.51
N LEU A 125 18.40 -35.74 -17.74
CA LEU A 125 17.70 -34.45 -17.99
C LEU A 125 16.31 -34.47 -17.36
N MET A 126 15.54 -35.52 -17.54
CA MET A 126 14.19 -35.66 -16.97
C MET A 126 14.21 -35.63 -15.44
N LEU A 127 15.14 -36.34 -14.81
CA LEU A 127 15.33 -36.31 -13.36
C LEU A 127 15.70 -34.92 -12.85
N THR A 128 16.57 -34.24 -13.55
CA THR A 128 16.96 -32.86 -13.23
C THR A 128 15.77 -31.89 -13.35
N HIS A 129 15.01 -32.02 -14.44
CA HIS A 129 13.81 -31.23 -14.68
C HIS A 129 12.75 -31.44 -13.59
N ARG A 130 12.51 -32.70 -13.19
CA ARG A 130 11.57 -33.01 -12.11
C ARG A 130 11.99 -32.39 -10.77
N LYS A 131 13.28 -32.47 -10.41
CA LYS A 131 13.82 -31.83 -9.20
C LYS A 131 13.66 -30.33 -9.25
N LEU A 132 13.90 -29.71 -10.42
CA LEU A 132 13.74 -28.28 -10.59
C LEU A 132 12.28 -27.83 -10.41
N ILE A 133 11.33 -28.55 -11.03
CA ILE A 133 9.89 -28.27 -10.88
C ILE A 133 9.48 -28.36 -9.40
N GLN A 134 9.92 -29.40 -8.70
CA GLN A 134 9.62 -29.56 -7.27
C GLN A 134 10.19 -28.40 -6.45
N SER A 135 11.45 -28.05 -6.67
CA SER A 135 12.10 -26.91 -5.99
C SER A 135 11.39 -25.59 -6.28
N LEU A 136 10.98 -25.34 -7.53
CA LEU A 136 10.20 -24.16 -7.90
C LEU A 136 8.85 -24.12 -7.19
N HIS A 137 8.17 -25.26 -7.08
CA HIS A 137 6.89 -25.34 -6.38
C HIS A 137 7.02 -25.02 -4.89
N GLU A 138 8.02 -25.58 -4.23
CA GLU A 138 8.32 -25.34 -2.82
C GLU A 138 8.67 -23.85 -2.58
N HIS A 139 9.51 -23.29 -3.46
CA HIS A 139 9.88 -21.89 -3.38
C HIS A 139 8.70 -20.94 -3.58
N ASN A 140 7.85 -21.25 -4.58
CA ASN A 140 6.65 -20.46 -4.86
C ASN A 140 5.64 -20.49 -3.68
N THR A 141 5.47 -21.65 -3.07
CA THR A 141 4.63 -21.78 -1.88
C THR A 141 5.17 -20.97 -0.70
N SER A 142 6.49 -20.97 -0.51
CA SER A 142 7.15 -20.16 0.51
C SER A 142 6.96 -18.65 0.25
N LEU A 143 7.16 -18.20 -0.99
CA LEU A 143 6.94 -16.80 -1.39
C LEU A 143 5.49 -16.36 -1.17
N GLN A 144 4.52 -17.21 -1.49
CA GLN A 144 3.10 -16.90 -1.24
C GLN A 144 2.82 -16.67 0.25
N LYS A 145 3.35 -17.53 1.13
CA LYS A 145 3.22 -17.35 2.59
C LYS A 145 3.87 -16.05 3.07
N GLN A 146 5.06 -15.72 2.56
CA GLN A 146 5.75 -14.46 2.90
C GLN A 146 4.97 -13.24 2.42
N ASN A 147 4.38 -13.28 1.22
CA ASN A 147 3.59 -12.17 0.68
C ASN A 147 2.33 -11.90 1.52
N VAL A 148 1.63 -12.94 1.99
CA VAL A 148 0.47 -12.77 2.89
C VAL A 148 0.91 -12.12 4.20
N LEU A 149 1.97 -12.61 4.84
CA LEU A 149 2.48 -12.04 6.08
C LEU A 149 2.95 -10.58 5.90
N LEU A 150 3.56 -10.27 4.75
CA LEU A 150 3.99 -8.91 4.44
C LEU A 150 2.80 -7.97 4.25
N ALA A 151 1.75 -8.43 3.56
CA ALA A 151 0.52 -7.66 3.37
C ALA A 151 -0.14 -7.30 4.72
N ASP A 152 -0.26 -8.26 5.63
CA ASP A 152 -0.79 -8.04 6.98
C ASP A 152 0.04 -7.01 7.75
N ARG A 153 1.38 -7.12 7.70
CA ARG A 153 2.27 -6.16 8.36
C ARG A 153 2.17 -4.76 7.79
N ILE A 154 2.01 -4.63 6.47
CA ILE A 154 1.82 -3.32 5.81
C ILE A 154 0.50 -2.70 6.28
N GLU A 155 -0.58 -3.48 6.33
CA GLU A 155 -1.88 -3.00 6.79
C GLU A 155 -1.82 -2.51 8.24
N ASP A 156 -1.25 -3.29 9.15
CA ASP A 156 -1.09 -2.93 10.56
C ASP A 156 -0.20 -1.68 10.73
N SER A 157 0.92 -1.61 10.00
CA SER A 157 1.81 -0.46 10.04
C SER A 157 1.13 0.81 9.53
N THR A 158 0.32 0.69 8.48
CA THR A 158 -0.44 1.82 7.92
C THR A 158 -1.49 2.33 8.90
N LYS A 159 -2.23 1.43 9.55
CA LYS A 159 -3.20 1.79 10.61
C LYS A 159 -2.52 2.50 11.77
N ASN A 160 -1.40 1.96 12.24
CA ASN A 160 -0.65 2.55 13.34
C ASN A 160 -0.09 3.93 12.98
N LEU A 161 0.43 4.09 11.75
CA LEU A 161 0.93 5.37 11.26
C LEU A 161 -0.17 6.43 11.17
N SER A 162 -1.34 6.07 10.63
CA SER A 162 -2.50 6.96 10.57
C SER A 162 -2.94 7.42 11.97
N LYS A 163 -3.02 6.49 12.91
CA LYS A 163 -3.36 6.82 14.29
C LYS A 163 -2.33 7.75 14.94
N LEU A 164 -1.06 7.44 14.78
CA LEU A 164 0.02 8.28 15.32
C LEU A 164 0.01 9.70 14.73
N TYR A 165 -0.29 9.81 13.43
CA TYR A 165 -0.43 11.11 12.75
C TYR A 165 -1.58 11.93 13.33
N GLU A 166 -2.74 11.32 13.57
CA GLU A 166 -3.89 11.99 14.17
C GLU A 166 -3.63 12.40 15.63
N ASP A 167 -3.01 11.53 16.42
CA ASP A 167 -2.63 11.83 17.80
C ASP A 167 -1.62 13.00 17.86
N LEU A 168 -0.66 13.02 16.95
CA LEU A 168 0.31 14.11 16.83
C LEU A 168 -0.35 15.42 16.44
N ARG A 169 -1.22 15.42 15.41
CA ARG A 169 -2.00 16.60 14.98
C ARG A 169 -2.84 17.14 16.14
N SER A 170 -3.56 16.27 16.83
CA SER A 170 -4.37 16.64 17.99
C SER A 170 -3.54 17.26 19.12
N THR A 171 -2.34 16.72 19.35
CA THR A 171 -1.42 17.25 20.37
C THR A 171 -0.91 18.64 19.99
N TYR A 172 -0.50 18.84 18.73
CA TYR A 172 -0.11 20.16 18.24
C TYR A 172 -1.25 21.17 18.37
N MET A 173 -2.47 20.79 17.93
CA MET A 173 -3.63 21.68 18.03
C MET A 173 -3.92 22.10 19.47
N ARG A 174 -3.90 21.16 20.41
CA ARG A 174 -4.09 21.47 21.84
C ARG A 174 -3.03 22.44 22.37
N THR A 175 -1.77 22.24 21.98
CA THR A 175 -0.67 23.11 22.41
C THR A 175 -0.83 24.53 21.86
N ILE A 176 -1.17 24.66 20.57
CA ILE A 176 -1.33 25.97 19.93
C ILE A 176 -2.56 26.70 20.49
N LYS A 177 -3.67 25.98 20.71
CA LYS A 177 -4.86 26.54 21.37
C LYS A 177 -4.56 27.04 22.78
N ALA A 178 -3.76 26.30 23.55
CA ALA A 178 -3.31 26.76 24.87
C ALA A 178 -2.44 28.03 24.78
N MET A 179 -1.58 28.15 23.76
CA MET A 179 -0.81 29.36 23.52
C MET A 179 -1.71 30.55 23.14
N ALA A 180 -2.71 30.34 22.26
CA ALA A 180 -3.69 31.37 21.91
C ALA A 180 -4.48 31.86 23.15
N GLN A 181 -4.90 30.94 24.03
CA GLN A 181 -5.58 31.28 25.29
C GLN A 181 -4.71 32.14 26.24
N VAL A 182 -3.40 31.91 26.26
CA VAL A 182 -2.47 32.75 27.04
C VAL A 182 -2.44 34.16 26.48
N ILE A 183 -2.54 34.33 25.15
CA ILE A 183 -2.55 35.65 24.48
C ILE A 183 -3.90 36.35 24.75
N ASP A 184 -5.02 35.63 24.63
CA ASP A 184 -6.34 36.15 24.99
C ASP A 184 -6.39 36.67 26.43
N ALA A 185 -5.83 35.90 27.39
CA ALA A 185 -5.73 36.31 28.79
C ALA A 185 -4.88 37.58 29.01
N ARG A 186 -3.86 37.78 28.16
CA ARG A 186 -2.98 38.95 28.18
C ARG A 186 -3.67 40.22 27.66
N ASP A 187 -4.58 40.09 26.67
CA ASP A 187 -5.35 41.18 26.05
C ASP A 187 -6.58 41.59 26.89
N HIS A 188 -6.67 41.16 28.16
CA HIS A 188 -7.83 41.38 29.02
C HIS A 188 -9.16 40.85 28.46
N TYR A 189 -9.09 39.96 27.47
CA TYR A 189 -10.25 39.16 27.08
C TYR A 189 -10.54 38.15 28.19
N THR A 190 -11.80 37.92 28.46
CA THR A 190 -12.18 36.73 29.23
C THR A 190 -11.80 35.50 28.43
N HIS A 191 -11.44 34.42 29.11
CA HIS A 191 -11.07 33.11 28.53
C HIS A 191 -12.05 32.56 27.47
N SER A 192 -13.16 33.26 27.24
CA SER A 192 -14.26 32.85 26.38
C SER A 192 -14.33 33.57 25.03
N HIS A 193 -13.48 34.56 24.73
CA HIS A 193 -13.58 35.36 23.49
C HIS A 193 -13.49 34.47 22.24
N SER A 194 -12.34 33.84 22.01
CA SER A 194 -12.11 33.02 20.84
C SER A 194 -13.14 31.85 20.73
N GLN A 195 -13.59 31.33 21.87
CA GLN A 195 -14.66 30.31 21.90
C GLN A 195 -16.02 30.89 21.50
N SER A 196 -16.34 32.12 21.95
CA SER A 196 -17.59 32.80 21.59
C SER A 196 -17.60 33.18 20.12
N VAL A 197 -16.49 33.68 19.59
CA VAL A 197 -16.32 33.93 18.14
C VAL A 197 -16.55 32.65 17.35
N ALA A 198 -15.94 31.53 17.77
CA ALA A 198 -16.12 30.23 17.13
C ALA A 198 -17.59 29.76 17.18
N LYS A 199 -18.30 29.95 18.32
CA LYS A 199 -19.73 29.63 18.46
C LYS A 199 -20.57 30.34 17.41
N TYR A 200 -20.41 31.65 17.26
CA TYR A 200 -21.13 32.43 16.26
C TYR A 200 -20.75 32.10 14.84
N ALA A 201 -19.46 31.99 14.56
CA ALA A 201 -18.96 31.66 13.21
C ALA A 201 -19.42 30.30 12.71
N VAL A 202 -19.35 29.25 13.57
CA VAL A 202 -19.85 27.91 13.26
C VAL A 202 -21.34 27.93 12.98
N ALA A 203 -22.15 28.56 13.83
CA ALA A 203 -23.58 28.65 13.61
C ALA A 203 -23.96 29.37 12.30
N ILE A 204 -23.23 30.44 11.94
CA ILE A 204 -23.38 31.11 10.63
C ILE A 204 -23.05 30.16 9.49
N ALA A 205 -21.96 29.41 9.61
CA ALA A 205 -21.50 28.48 8.58
C ALA A 205 -22.49 27.31 8.40
N GLU A 206 -23.09 26.80 9.47
CA GLU A 206 -24.17 25.79 9.45
C GLU A 206 -25.43 26.30 8.77
N GLU A 207 -25.91 27.52 9.11
CA GLU A 207 -27.06 28.16 8.44
C GLU A 207 -26.80 28.36 6.95
N LEU A 208 -25.56 28.58 6.55
CA LEU A 208 -25.14 28.73 5.15
C LEU A 208 -24.85 27.39 4.45
N HIS A 209 -25.05 26.25 5.15
CA HIS A 209 -24.86 24.89 4.66
C HIS A 209 -23.45 24.61 4.11
N LEU A 210 -22.41 25.10 4.80
CA LEU A 210 -21.02 24.78 4.48
C LEU A 210 -20.72 23.30 4.77
N SER A 211 -19.68 22.78 4.13
CA SER A 211 -19.23 21.41 4.41
C SER A 211 -18.71 21.29 5.85
N ALA A 212 -18.80 20.09 6.46
CA ALA A 212 -18.28 19.83 7.80
C ALA A 212 -16.77 20.17 7.91
N LYS A 213 -16.02 19.98 6.82
CA LYS A 213 -14.61 20.34 6.74
C LYS A 213 -14.37 21.83 6.80
N ASP A 214 -15.16 22.62 6.06
CA ASP A 214 -15.04 24.08 6.07
C ASP A 214 -15.46 24.67 7.42
N ILE A 215 -16.50 24.11 8.05
CA ILE A 215 -16.93 24.48 9.40
C ILE A 215 -15.81 24.24 10.41
N GLU A 216 -15.10 23.11 10.33
CA GLU A 216 -13.98 22.83 11.23
C GLU A 216 -12.81 23.79 11.00
N HIS A 217 -12.46 24.10 9.74
CA HIS A 217 -11.43 25.11 9.45
C HIS A 217 -11.80 26.49 9.99
N ILE A 218 -13.07 26.91 9.89
CA ILE A 218 -13.56 28.17 10.47
C ILE A 218 -13.44 28.14 11.99
N ARG A 219 -13.80 27.06 12.64
CA ARG A 219 -13.66 26.88 14.09
C ARG A 219 -12.20 27.01 14.54
N GLU A 220 -11.29 26.24 13.87
CA GLU A 220 -9.85 26.30 14.15
C GLU A 220 -9.30 27.72 13.94
N ALA A 221 -9.74 28.40 12.87
CA ALA A 221 -9.32 29.76 12.60
C ALA A 221 -9.81 30.75 13.69
N CYS A 222 -11.06 30.66 14.15
CA CYS A 222 -11.58 31.49 15.24
C CYS A 222 -10.77 31.31 16.54
N GLU A 223 -10.37 30.07 16.86
CA GLU A 223 -9.59 29.81 18.07
C GLU A 223 -8.16 30.31 18.02
N LEU A 224 -7.64 30.62 16.83
CA LEU A 224 -6.24 30.98 16.58
C LEU A 224 -6.06 32.37 15.95
N HIS A 225 -7.15 33.10 15.60
CA HIS A 225 -7.08 34.31 14.79
C HIS A 225 -6.20 35.43 15.40
N ASP A 226 -6.18 35.49 16.70
CA ASP A 226 -5.47 36.49 17.49
C ASP A 226 -4.05 36.03 17.93
N LEU A 227 -3.58 34.87 17.55
CA LEU A 227 -2.27 34.31 17.93
C LEU A 227 -1.12 35.30 17.62
N GLY A 228 -1.21 36.05 16.54
CA GLY A 228 -0.20 37.03 16.15
C GLY A 228 -0.03 38.21 17.10
N LYS A 229 -0.96 38.45 18.03
CA LYS A 229 -0.84 39.45 19.08
C LYS A 229 0.30 39.16 20.06
N VAL A 230 0.89 37.96 20.04
CA VAL A 230 2.09 37.60 20.82
C VAL A 230 3.25 38.60 20.60
N GLY A 231 3.38 39.12 19.39
CA GLY A 231 4.42 40.11 19.03
C GLY A 231 4.12 41.57 19.40
N ILE A 232 2.91 41.84 19.96
CA ILE A 232 2.51 43.22 20.29
C ILE A 232 2.91 43.55 21.74
N GLN A 233 3.49 44.74 21.93
CA GLN A 233 3.91 45.18 23.27
C GLN A 233 2.69 45.49 24.16
N ASP A 234 2.80 45.22 25.47
CA ASP A 234 1.72 45.47 26.42
C ASP A 234 1.26 46.93 26.46
N SER A 235 2.19 47.89 26.28
CA SER A 235 1.88 49.29 26.20
C SER A 235 0.85 49.66 25.09
N ILE A 236 0.76 48.84 24.06
CA ILE A 236 -0.20 48.99 22.95
C ILE A 236 -1.41 48.08 23.18
N LEU A 237 -1.15 46.78 23.50
CA LEU A 237 -2.16 45.76 23.58
C LEU A 237 -3.22 46.06 24.66
N VAL A 238 -2.79 46.48 25.86
CA VAL A 238 -3.68 46.71 27.00
C VAL A 238 -3.89 48.22 27.29
N LYS A 239 -3.63 49.07 26.31
CA LYS A 239 -3.76 50.53 26.46
C LYS A 239 -5.20 50.91 26.85
N PRO A 240 -5.40 51.68 27.93
CA PRO A 240 -6.75 52.03 28.39
C PRO A 240 -7.43 53.14 27.57
N SER A 241 -6.74 53.72 26.59
CA SER A 241 -7.23 54.76 25.69
C SER A 241 -7.18 54.29 24.23
N ALA A 242 -7.77 55.07 23.32
CA ALA A 242 -7.68 54.79 21.89
C ALA A 242 -6.23 54.77 21.42
N LEU A 243 -5.93 53.86 20.49
CA LEU A 243 -4.63 53.77 19.84
C LEU A 243 -4.42 54.96 18.89
N ASN A 244 -3.22 55.48 18.84
CA ASN A 244 -2.83 56.47 17.82
C ASN A 244 -2.54 55.78 16.47
N ALA A 245 -2.24 56.52 15.41
CA ALA A 245 -2.03 55.98 14.07
C ALA A 245 -0.85 55.00 14.01
N GLU A 246 0.25 55.29 14.70
CA GLU A 246 1.45 54.43 14.72
C GLU A 246 1.17 53.10 15.48
N GLU A 247 0.48 53.19 16.61
CA GLU A 247 0.07 52.00 17.39
C GLU A 247 -0.94 51.13 16.62
N TRP A 248 -1.84 51.75 15.84
CA TRP A 248 -2.74 51.04 14.94
C TRP A 248 -1.98 50.25 13.86
N GLU A 249 -0.95 50.85 13.27
CA GLU A 249 -0.12 50.12 12.29
C GLU A 249 0.58 48.90 12.89
N VAL A 250 0.97 48.97 14.17
CA VAL A 250 1.50 47.79 14.87
C VAL A 250 0.40 46.76 15.11
N MET A 251 -0.79 47.21 15.57
CA MET A 251 -1.92 46.29 15.83
C MET A 251 -2.38 45.56 14.57
N ARG A 252 -2.45 46.22 13.42
CA ARG A 252 -2.88 45.67 12.14
C ARG A 252 -1.96 44.56 11.59
N ARG A 253 -0.78 44.36 12.19
CA ARG A 253 0.17 43.31 11.74
C ARG A 253 -0.15 41.96 12.31
N HIS A 254 -1.01 41.84 13.35
CA HIS A 254 -1.25 40.55 13.99
C HIS A 254 -1.82 39.47 13.05
N PRO A 255 -2.69 39.72 12.03
CA PRO A 255 -3.13 38.67 11.15
C PRO A 255 -1.99 38.05 10.33
N VAL A 256 -1.07 38.91 9.85
CA VAL A 256 0.13 38.48 9.12
C VAL A 256 1.09 37.72 10.04
N ALA A 257 1.32 38.25 11.25
CA ALA A 257 2.19 37.57 12.23
C ALA A 257 1.63 36.21 12.66
N GLY A 258 0.32 36.14 12.90
CA GLY A 258 -0.36 34.87 13.20
C GLY A 258 -0.22 33.84 12.08
N ALA A 259 -0.43 34.26 10.83
CA ALA A 259 -0.23 33.43 9.65
C ALA A 259 1.22 32.89 9.56
N GLN A 260 2.21 33.77 9.76
CA GLN A 260 3.64 33.42 9.74
C GLN A 260 4.03 32.42 10.84
N ILE A 261 3.49 32.58 12.06
CA ILE A 261 3.74 31.67 13.19
C ILE A 261 3.25 30.23 12.85
N LEU A 262 2.13 30.16 12.14
CA LEU A 262 1.49 28.86 11.81
C LEU A 262 1.99 28.26 10.50
N GLU A 263 2.69 29.03 9.65
CA GLU A 263 3.17 28.59 8.32
C GLU A 263 3.94 27.24 8.32
N PRO A 264 4.80 26.95 9.32
CA PRO A 264 5.49 25.65 9.36
C PRO A 264 4.54 24.46 9.54
N LEU A 265 3.31 24.68 9.94
CA LEU A 265 2.32 23.64 10.22
C LEU A 265 1.43 23.38 8.98
N THR A 266 1.94 22.59 8.05
CA THR A 266 1.31 22.34 6.74
C THR A 266 -0.13 21.83 6.82
N PHE A 267 -0.50 21.14 7.90
CA PHE A 267 -1.87 20.66 8.13
C PHE A 267 -2.87 21.78 8.45
N LEU A 268 -2.40 23.02 8.72
CA LEU A 268 -3.21 24.22 8.95
C LEU A 268 -3.29 25.14 7.73
N SER A 269 -2.79 24.76 6.57
CA SER A 269 -2.72 25.63 5.39
C SER A 269 -4.05 26.35 5.06
N ASN A 270 -5.19 25.64 5.12
CA ASN A 270 -6.51 26.24 4.90
C ASN A 270 -6.98 27.19 6.02
N VAL A 271 -6.43 27.04 7.22
CA VAL A 271 -6.75 27.87 8.40
C VAL A 271 -5.93 29.16 8.40
N ILE A 272 -4.67 29.06 7.98
CA ILE A 272 -3.74 30.21 7.92
C ILE A 272 -4.27 31.33 7.07
N ASP A 273 -4.82 31.03 5.91
CA ASP A 273 -5.40 32.03 5.01
C ASP A 273 -6.66 32.71 5.60
N LEU A 274 -7.46 31.96 6.37
CA LEU A 274 -8.61 32.54 7.09
C LEU A 274 -8.13 33.50 8.17
N ILE A 275 -7.09 33.13 8.92
CA ILE A 275 -6.49 33.97 9.96
C ILE A 275 -5.90 35.25 9.34
N ARG A 276 -5.19 35.15 8.21
CA ARG A 276 -4.63 36.30 7.54
C ARG A 276 -5.70 37.33 7.11
N GLN A 277 -6.89 36.82 6.67
CA GLN A 277 -7.93 37.65 6.04
C GLN A 277 -9.09 38.06 6.98
N HIS A 278 -9.06 37.69 8.26
CA HIS A 278 -10.23 37.89 9.15
C HIS A 278 -10.57 39.35 9.43
N HIS A 279 -9.67 40.29 9.12
CA HIS A 279 -9.91 41.72 9.19
C HIS A 279 -10.05 42.40 7.83
N GLU A 280 -10.17 41.64 6.76
CA GLU A 280 -10.55 42.21 5.47
C GLU A 280 -12.02 42.66 5.50
N HIS A 281 -12.29 43.82 4.93
CA HIS A 281 -13.64 44.34 4.81
C HIS A 281 -14.22 44.07 3.43
N TYR A 282 -15.52 43.83 3.34
CA TYR A 282 -16.19 43.47 2.10
C TYR A 282 -16.01 44.52 0.99
N ASP A 283 -15.88 45.82 1.35
CA ASP A 283 -15.65 46.94 0.44
C ASP A 283 -14.17 47.19 0.07
N GLY A 284 -13.23 46.42 0.66
CA GLY A 284 -11.79 46.52 0.44
C GLY A 284 -11.08 47.55 1.35
N SER A 285 -11.78 48.15 2.32
CA SER A 285 -11.16 49.09 3.30
C SER A 285 -10.46 48.39 4.46
N GLY A 286 -10.46 47.07 4.49
CA GLY A 286 -9.86 46.22 5.53
C GLY A 286 -8.34 46.07 5.40
N TYR A 287 -7.79 45.12 6.14
CA TYR A 287 -6.37 44.80 6.15
C TYR A 287 -6.15 43.28 6.34
N PRO A 288 -4.98 42.73 5.96
CA PRO A 288 -3.73 43.38 5.59
C PRO A 288 -3.60 43.67 4.09
N ASP A 289 -4.36 42.97 3.21
CA ASP A 289 -4.14 43.01 1.77
C ASP A 289 -5.11 43.94 1.02
N GLY A 290 -6.17 44.41 1.68
CA GLY A 290 -7.21 45.27 1.10
C GLY A 290 -8.07 44.54 0.05
N LYS A 291 -8.28 43.23 0.23
CA LYS A 291 -9.13 42.39 -0.63
C LYS A 291 -10.58 42.83 -0.57
N ARG A 292 -11.32 42.62 -1.69
CA ARG A 292 -12.69 43.08 -1.81
C ARG A 292 -13.65 41.98 -2.22
N GLY A 293 -14.84 41.97 -1.62
CA GLY A 293 -15.92 41.09 -2.02
C GLY A 293 -15.54 39.62 -1.95
N GLU A 294 -15.64 38.93 -3.08
CA GLU A 294 -15.35 37.48 -3.19
C GLU A 294 -13.85 37.13 -3.25
N GLU A 295 -12.96 38.12 -3.35
CA GLU A 295 -11.52 37.88 -3.22
C GLU A 295 -11.15 37.48 -1.79
N ILE A 296 -11.98 37.87 -0.81
CA ILE A 296 -11.85 37.47 0.59
C ILE A 296 -12.42 36.06 0.73
N LEU A 297 -11.68 35.17 1.37
CA LEU A 297 -12.16 33.82 1.64
C LEU A 297 -13.49 33.86 2.41
N PHE A 298 -14.44 33.00 2.01
CA PHE A 298 -15.78 33.03 2.58
C PHE A 298 -15.79 32.81 4.09
N GLY A 299 -14.93 31.88 4.58
CA GLY A 299 -14.74 31.67 6.03
C GLY A 299 -14.18 32.89 6.74
N ALA A 300 -13.26 33.63 6.14
CA ALA A 300 -12.71 34.86 6.72
C ALA A 300 -13.78 35.97 6.87
N ARG A 301 -14.69 36.11 5.88
CA ARG A 301 -15.84 37.03 5.97
C ARG A 301 -16.79 36.64 7.10
N ILE A 302 -16.98 35.33 7.36
CA ILE A 302 -17.78 34.81 8.49
C ILE A 302 -17.10 35.16 9.82
N ILE A 303 -15.80 34.92 9.93
CA ILE A 303 -15.01 35.23 11.15
C ILE A 303 -15.06 36.74 11.44
N ASN A 304 -14.89 37.59 10.42
CA ASN A 304 -14.97 39.05 10.57
C ASN A 304 -16.27 39.50 11.25
N LEU A 305 -17.43 38.99 10.80
CA LEU A 305 -18.70 39.33 11.41
C LEU A 305 -18.83 38.79 12.83
N ALA A 306 -18.44 37.53 13.06
CA ALA A 306 -18.53 36.88 14.37
C ALA A 306 -17.66 37.57 15.42
N ASP A 307 -16.41 37.91 15.04
CA ASP A 307 -15.50 38.65 15.93
C ASP A 307 -16.02 40.05 16.23
N ALA A 308 -16.46 40.80 15.22
CA ALA A 308 -17.02 42.12 15.43
C ALA A 308 -18.27 42.11 16.34
N TYR A 309 -19.17 41.12 16.17
CA TYR A 309 -20.35 40.96 17.04
C TYR A 309 -19.94 40.67 18.48
N GLU A 310 -19.06 39.68 18.70
CA GLU A 310 -18.54 39.34 20.02
C GLU A 310 -17.84 40.56 20.66
N ALA A 311 -16.98 41.23 19.90
CA ALA A 311 -16.30 42.44 20.36
C ALA A 311 -17.25 43.56 20.78
N MET A 312 -18.40 43.69 20.15
CA MET A 312 -19.44 44.65 20.55
C MET A 312 -20.18 44.23 21.85
N ARG A 313 -20.36 42.92 22.03
CA ARG A 313 -21.10 42.35 23.16
C ARG A 313 -20.26 42.12 24.41
N SER A 314 -18.94 42.24 24.33
CA SER A 314 -18.00 42.05 25.43
C SER A 314 -17.45 43.38 25.97
N ALA A 315 -17.07 43.40 27.25
CA ALA A 315 -16.38 44.54 27.84
C ALA A 315 -14.94 44.62 27.30
N ARG A 316 -14.45 45.79 27.00
CA ARG A 316 -13.11 46.08 26.47
C ARG A 316 -12.36 47.07 27.35
N SER A 317 -11.02 47.09 27.30
CA SER A 317 -10.20 48.03 28.06
C SER A 317 -10.59 49.51 27.82
N TYR A 318 -10.95 49.83 26.58
CA TYR A 318 -11.37 51.17 26.13
C TYR A 318 -12.91 51.36 26.17
N ARG A 319 -13.70 50.31 26.34
CA ARG A 319 -15.16 50.36 26.44
C ARG A 319 -15.66 49.40 27.52
N LYS A 320 -15.86 49.95 28.73
CA LYS A 320 -16.26 49.17 29.91
C LYS A 320 -17.70 48.64 29.86
N ILE A 321 -18.58 49.31 29.12
CA ILE A 321 -19.99 48.91 28.98
C ILE A 321 -20.20 48.27 27.59
N PRO A 322 -20.51 46.98 27.51
CA PRO A 322 -20.87 46.33 26.22
C PRO A 322 -22.09 47.00 25.59
N LEU A 323 -22.17 46.92 24.25
CA LEU A 323 -23.41 47.33 23.57
C LEU A 323 -24.53 46.36 23.90
N SER A 324 -25.76 46.86 23.97
CA SER A 324 -26.94 46.00 24.00
C SER A 324 -27.02 45.17 22.71
N LYS A 325 -27.76 44.07 22.74
CA LYS A 325 -27.98 43.25 21.54
C LYS A 325 -28.55 44.09 20.38
N GLN A 326 -29.53 44.90 20.68
CA GLN A 326 -30.19 45.75 19.68
C GLN A 326 -29.23 46.72 19.02
N GLU A 327 -28.36 47.38 19.80
CA GLU A 327 -27.34 48.32 19.29
C GLU A 327 -26.29 47.58 18.42
N ALA A 328 -25.80 46.41 18.87
CA ALA A 328 -24.86 45.60 18.09
C ALA A 328 -25.48 45.13 16.76
N LEU A 329 -26.73 44.67 16.76
CA LEU A 329 -27.42 44.27 15.52
C LEU A 329 -27.69 45.44 14.60
N ALA A 330 -27.96 46.65 15.13
CA ALA A 330 -28.12 47.87 14.35
C ALA A 330 -26.79 48.23 13.66
N GLU A 331 -25.66 48.09 14.36
CA GLU A 331 -24.30 48.31 13.82
C GLU A 331 -23.97 47.33 12.71
N ILE A 332 -24.22 46.05 12.90
CA ILE A 332 -24.03 45.01 11.85
C ILE A 332 -24.85 45.31 10.59
N LYS A 333 -26.13 45.69 10.77
CA LYS A 333 -27.01 46.03 9.64
C LYS A 333 -26.51 47.28 8.90
N ARG A 334 -26.02 48.30 9.61
CA ARG A 334 -25.50 49.53 9.03
C ARG A 334 -24.27 49.28 8.18
N ASN A 335 -23.40 48.40 8.61
CA ASN A 335 -22.15 48.07 7.92
C ASN A 335 -22.27 46.87 6.94
N SER A 336 -23.50 46.47 6.61
CA SER A 336 -23.75 45.45 5.57
C SER A 336 -23.42 46.02 4.18
N GLY A 337 -22.51 45.37 3.46
CA GLY A 337 -22.01 45.79 2.15
C GLY A 337 -20.74 46.68 2.21
N THR A 338 -20.34 47.12 3.42
CA THR A 338 -19.06 47.81 3.67
C THR A 338 -18.11 46.90 4.42
N GLN A 339 -18.21 46.78 5.73
CA GLN A 339 -17.38 45.87 6.52
C GLN A 339 -17.80 44.43 6.32
N PHE A 340 -19.10 44.13 6.29
CA PHE A 340 -19.64 42.79 6.30
C PHE A 340 -20.28 42.38 4.98
N ASP A 341 -20.13 41.09 4.61
CA ASP A 341 -20.83 40.51 3.47
C ASP A 341 -22.34 40.45 3.74
N PRO A 342 -23.17 41.06 2.85
CA PRO A 342 -24.64 41.09 3.01
C PRO A 342 -25.27 39.70 3.11
N LYS A 343 -24.71 38.69 2.45
CA LYS A 343 -25.18 37.32 2.51
C LYS A 343 -24.99 36.73 3.92
N ILE A 344 -23.82 37.00 4.52
CA ILE A 344 -23.49 36.52 5.87
C ILE A 344 -24.31 37.28 6.92
N VAL A 345 -24.47 38.60 6.78
CA VAL A 345 -25.36 39.40 7.65
C VAL A 345 -26.79 38.84 7.65
N LYS A 346 -27.35 38.51 6.45
CA LYS A 346 -28.68 37.94 6.35
C LYS A 346 -28.80 36.58 7.07
N ALA A 347 -27.81 35.72 6.95
CA ALA A 347 -27.81 34.43 7.66
C ALA A 347 -27.69 34.62 9.18
N PHE A 348 -26.78 35.46 9.63
CA PHE A 348 -26.57 35.75 11.05
C PHE A 348 -27.85 36.27 11.72
N LEU A 349 -28.55 37.21 11.09
CA LEU A 349 -29.77 37.80 11.64
C LEU A 349 -30.92 36.81 11.82
N LYS A 350 -30.90 35.67 11.12
CA LYS A 350 -31.90 34.61 11.33
C LYS A 350 -31.66 33.76 12.59
N ILE A 351 -30.40 33.61 12.97
CA ILE A 351 -30.00 32.63 14.00
C ILE A 351 -29.60 33.28 15.34
N VAL A 352 -29.23 34.59 15.34
CA VAL A 352 -28.66 35.26 16.52
C VAL A 352 -29.60 35.23 17.75
N ASP A 353 -30.90 35.23 17.53
CA ASP A 353 -31.86 35.17 18.65
C ASP A 353 -31.82 33.85 19.42
N TYR A 354 -31.58 32.75 18.72
CA TYR A 354 -31.40 31.42 19.29
C TYR A 354 -30.08 31.25 20.01
N LEU A 355 -29.01 31.87 19.46
CA LEU A 355 -27.64 31.73 19.98
C LEU A 355 -27.42 32.47 21.32
N ASP A 356 -28.14 33.58 21.53
CA ASP A 356 -28.05 34.38 22.76
C ASP A 356 -29.03 33.94 23.85
N SER A 357 -29.94 32.99 23.54
CA SER A 357 -30.95 32.49 24.50
C SER A 357 -30.48 31.22 25.25
N GLY A 358 -29.35 30.63 24.87
CA GLY A 358 -28.72 29.45 25.48
C GLY A 358 -27.35 29.79 26.04
#